data_7d303a5ef6054290fe25b2aa2caab62d
#
_entry.id   7d303a5ef6054290fe25b2aa2caab62d
#
_cell.length_a   1.000
_cell.length_b   1.000
_cell.length_c   1.000
_cell.angle_alpha   90.00
_cell.angle_beta   90.00
_cell.angle_gamma   90.00
#
_symmetry.space_group_name_H-M   'P 1'
#
loop_
_entity.id
_entity.type
_entity.pdbx_description
1 polymer ?
#
loop_
_entity_poly.entity_id
_entity_poly.type
_entity_poly.pdbx_seq_one_letter_code
_entity_poly.pdbx_strand_id
1 'polypeptide(L)'
;MTEIRLIVLDIDGVVTDGEAQPLDLKLLARLGAMNQSARKDPKRPSVTFCTGRPAPYLEVMLQAIDGNLPGIYENGAGIYDPVNYQFMSLPEIDQHLNGFAEVTTRIEETLVQDKIVYFQPGKIHSLTIFPVDPIRVQELKELTTQALGPLTEQVDLAYSTSCLNILPRGVDKGKGLTFLADKINIPMENMLGIGDSDVDLPFLKLVGHSAAPSNGNSNVKEIVEYTSEAPTSEGVREILTHFELIK
;
A
#
# COMPACT_ATOMS: atom_id res chain seq x y z
N MET A 1 -19.92 6.74 -16.59
CA MET A 1 -18.80 6.51 -15.65
C MET A 1 -17.86 7.69 -15.74
N THR A 2 -17.32 8.13 -14.61
CA THR A 2 -16.27 9.15 -14.56
C THR A 2 -15.03 8.64 -15.29
N GLU A 3 -14.30 9.50 -16.02
CA GLU A 3 -13.11 9.09 -16.77
C GLU A 3 -12.00 8.66 -15.81
N ILE A 4 -11.51 7.42 -15.91
CA ILE A 4 -10.39 6.93 -15.11
C ILE A 4 -9.08 7.42 -15.75
N ARG A 5 -8.28 8.17 -14.99
CA ARG A 5 -6.99 8.74 -15.41
C ARG A 5 -5.81 8.15 -14.68
N LEU A 6 -6.03 7.57 -13.49
CA LEU A 6 -5.01 6.91 -12.69
C LEU A 6 -5.57 5.61 -12.09
N ILE A 7 -4.79 4.55 -12.13
CA ILE A 7 -5.04 3.29 -11.46
C ILE A 7 -4.02 3.17 -10.33
N VAL A 8 -4.52 3.01 -9.11
CA VAL A 8 -3.72 2.88 -7.88
C VAL A 8 -3.91 1.47 -7.33
N LEU A 9 -2.85 0.66 -7.35
CA LEU A 9 -2.88 -0.74 -6.94
C LEU A 9 -2.14 -0.93 -5.61
N ASP A 10 -2.69 -1.70 -4.68
CA ASP A 10 -1.83 -2.36 -3.70
C ASP A 10 -0.97 -3.45 -4.38
N ILE A 11 0.03 -3.96 -3.69
CA ILE A 11 0.93 -4.97 -4.24
C ILE A 11 0.62 -6.35 -3.66
N ASP A 12 0.75 -6.51 -2.35
CA ASP A 12 0.60 -7.81 -1.68
C ASP A 12 -0.87 -8.19 -1.54
N GLY A 13 -1.27 -9.31 -2.12
CA GLY A 13 -2.68 -9.71 -2.20
C GLY A 13 -3.43 -9.15 -3.40
N VAL A 14 -2.83 -8.24 -4.18
CA VAL A 14 -3.40 -7.65 -5.40
C VAL A 14 -2.57 -8.00 -6.63
N VAL A 15 -1.31 -7.57 -6.70
CA VAL A 15 -0.40 -7.85 -7.81
C VAL A 15 0.40 -9.14 -7.60
N THR A 16 0.59 -9.52 -6.35
CA THR A 16 1.22 -10.76 -5.91
C THR A 16 0.31 -11.52 -4.96
N ASP A 17 0.58 -12.81 -4.77
CA ASP A 17 -0.14 -13.65 -3.80
C ASP A 17 0.26 -13.33 -2.33
N GLY A 18 1.13 -12.35 -2.11
CA GLY A 18 1.60 -11.90 -0.81
C GLY A 18 3.12 -11.76 -0.73
N GLU A 19 3.63 -11.61 0.51
CA GLU A 19 5.06 -11.46 0.75
C GLU A 19 5.84 -12.70 0.30
N ALA A 20 7.01 -12.44 -0.31
CA ALA A 20 7.93 -13.46 -0.80
C ALA A 20 7.38 -14.40 -1.89
N GLN A 21 6.22 -14.06 -2.48
CA GLN A 21 5.68 -14.79 -3.62
C GLN A 21 6.24 -14.26 -4.95
N PRO A 22 6.30 -15.11 -6.00
CA PRO A 22 6.75 -14.68 -7.33
C PRO A 22 5.91 -13.55 -7.90
N LEU A 23 6.54 -12.64 -8.63
CA LEU A 23 5.86 -11.59 -9.38
C LEU A 23 5.24 -12.15 -10.66
N ASP A 24 4.01 -11.76 -10.96
CA ASP A 24 3.41 -12.03 -12.27
C ASP A 24 3.98 -11.08 -13.33
N LEU A 25 5.05 -11.51 -14.01
CA LEU A 25 5.73 -10.71 -15.02
C LEU A 25 4.83 -10.37 -16.21
N LYS A 26 3.79 -11.18 -16.49
CA LYS A 26 2.84 -10.88 -17.59
C LYS A 26 1.92 -9.72 -17.21
N LEU A 27 1.44 -9.69 -15.96
CA LEU A 27 0.68 -8.54 -15.47
C LEU A 27 1.55 -7.29 -15.46
N LEU A 28 2.77 -7.34 -14.89
CA LEU A 28 3.67 -6.19 -14.87
C LEU A 28 3.96 -5.65 -16.28
N ALA A 29 4.23 -6.53 -17.25
CA ALA A 29 4.40 -6.11 -18.64
C ALA A 29 3.15 -5.43 -19.22
N ARG A 30 1.95 -5.88 -18.84
CA ARG A 30 0.68 -5.26 -19.25
C ARG A 30 0.52 -3.87 -18.64
N LEU A 31 0.77 -3.71 -17.34
CA LEU A 31 0.74 -2.42 -16.64
C LEU A 31 1.78 -1.45 -17.25
N GLY A 32 2.96 -1.95 -17.60
CA GLY A 32 3.99 -1.18 -18.29
C GLY A 32 3.52 -0.67 -19.66
N ALA A 33 2.85 -1.51 -20.45
CA ALA A 33 2.27 -1.09 -21.73
C ALA A 33 1.18 -0.03 -21.56
N MET A 34 0.42 -0.07 -20.44
CA MET A 34 -0.55 0.99 -20.12
C MET A 34 0.15 2.31 -19.81
N ASN A 35 1.20 2.32 -19.00
CA ASN A 35 2.00 3.52 -18.71
C ASN A 35 2.64 4.11 -19.98
N GLN A 36 3.17 3.26 -20.87
CA GLN A 36 3.68 3.70 -22.18
C GLN A 36 2.59 4.33 -23.06
N SER A 37 1.38 3.82 -22.99
CA SER A 37 0.24 4.37 -23.72
C SER A 37 -0.22 5.70 -23.13
N ALA A 38 -0.27 5.82 -21.80
CA ALA A 38 -0.64 7.05 -21.10
C ALA A 38 0.34 8.20 -21.39
N ARG A 39 1.63 7.93 -21.54
CA ARG A 39 2.61 8.94 -21.95
C ARG A 39 2.36 9.51 -23.37
N LYS A 40 1.75 8.71 -24.23
CA LYS A 40 1.45 9.13 -25.63
C LYS A 40 0.08 9.77 -25.74
N ASP A 41 -0.86 9.40 -24.88
CA ASP A 41 -2.23 9.87 -24.87
C ASP A 41 -2.69 10.13 -23.43
N PRO A 42 -2.78 11.41 -23.00
CA PRO A 42 -3.19 11.78 -21.64
C PRO A 42 -4.60 11.34 -21.24
N LYS A 43 -5.42 10.89 -22.19
CA LYS A 43 -6.74 10.33 -21.91
C LYS A 43 -6.68 8.88 -21.43
N ARG A 44 -5.55 8.21 -21.62
CA ARG A 44 -5.34 6.85 -21.13
C ARG A 44 -4.85 6.88 -19.68
N PRO A 45 -5.33 5.97 -18.81
CA PRO A 45 -4.92 5.95 -17.43
C PRO A 45 -3.46 5.52 -17.28
N SER A 46 -2.75 6.22 -16.40
CA SER A 46 -1.48 5.75 -15.85
C SER A 46 -1.73 4.76 -14.71
N VAL A 47 -0.71 3.98 -14.38
CA VAL A 47 -0.74 2.99 -13.28
C VAL A 47 0.37 3.32 -12.30
N THR A 48 0.03 3.28 -11.01
CA THR A 48 0.98 3.40 -9.90
C THR A 48 0.61 2.46 -8.75
N PHE A 49 1.44 2.43 -7.71
CA PHE A 49 1.22 1.58 -6.54
C PHE A 49 1.02 2.38 -5.25
N CYS A 50 0.23 1.81 -4.33
CA CYS A 50 0.06 2.26 -2.96
C CYS A 50 0.28 1.07 -2.01
N THR A 51 1.47 0.96 -1.43
CA THR A 51 1.89 -0.26 -0.74
C THR A 51 2.39 -0.01 0.68
N GLY A 52 2.30 -1.03 1.53
CA GLY A 52 2.97 -1.08 2.82
C GLY A 52 4.48 -1.35 2.72
N ARG A 53 4.98 -1.76 1.56
CA ARG A 53 6.39 -2.06 1.33
C ARG A 53 7.27 -0.81 1.46
N PRO A 54 8.57 -0.97 1.80
CA PRO A 54 9.52 0.13 1.88
C PRO A 54 9.80 0.76 0.51
N ALA A 55 10.27 2.01 0.51
CA ALA A 55 10.53 2.78 -0.70
C ALA A 55 11.42 2.08 -1.75
N PRO A 56 12.52 1.37 -1.41
CA PRO A 56 13.32 0.65 -2.42
C PRO A 56 12.55 -0.46 -3.15
N TYR A 57 11.59 -1.09 -2.49
CA TYR A 57 10.74 -2.09 -3.14
C TYR A 57 9.76 -1.42 -4.12
N LEU A 58 9.15 -0.30 -3.72
CA LEU A 58 8.28 0.47 -4.59
C LEU A 58 9.04 0.99 -5.82
N GLU A 59 10.28 1.47 -5.63
CA GLU A 59 11.14 1.90 -6.73
C GLU A 59 11.28 0.81 -7.79
N VAL A 60 11.66 -0.40 -7.39
CA VAL A 60 11.80 -1.56 -8.31
C VAL A 60 10.47 -1.89 -9.00
N MET A 61 9.35 -1.85 -8.26
CA MET A 61 8.03 -2.13 -8.84
C MET A 61 7.62 -1.08 -9.88
N LEU A 62 7.86 0.20 -9.63
CA LEU A 62 7.61 1.26 -10.61
C LEU A 62 8.52 1.14 -11.84
N GLN A 63 9.80 0.77 -11.66
CA GLN A 63 10.70 0.45 -12.79
C GLN A 63 10.16 -0.71 -13.62
N ALA A 64 9.63 -1.77 -12.98
CA ALA A 64 9.11 -2.95 -13.67
C ALA A 64 7.87 -2.65 -14.54
N ILE A 65 7.08 -1.63 -14.18
CA ILE A 65 5.91 -1.20 -14.96
C ILE A 65 6.16 0.07 -15.77
N ASP A 66 7.41 0.48 -15.97
CA ASP A 66 7.74 1.73 -16.67
C ASP A 66 6.92 2.92 -16.13
N GLY A 67 6.81 3.02 -14.78
CA GLY A 67 6.00 4.01 -14.08
C GLY A 67 6.52 5.42 -14.28
N ASN A 68 5.63 6.36 -14.50
CA ASN A 68 5.93 7.77 -14.75
C ASN A 68 5.20 8.73 -13.81
N LEU A 69 4.43 8.21 -12.90
CA LEU A 69 3.81 8.96 -11.80
C LEU A 69 4.33 8.44 -10.47
N PRO A 70 4.34 9.26 -9.42
CA PRO A 70 4.76 8.84 -8.11
C PRO A 70 3.91 7.68 -7.57
N GLY A 71 4.52 6.84 -6.74
CA GLY A 71 3.85 5.79 -5.97
C GLY A 71 3.95 6.05 -4.48
N ILE A 72 3.12 5.36 -3.70
CA ILE A 72 2.99 5.53 -2.26
C ILE A 72 3.64 4.35 -1.55
N TYR A 73 4.53 4.61 -0.59
CA TYR A 73 5.22 3.58 0.20
C TYR A 73 4.88 3.68 1.70
N GLU A 74 5.20 2.61 2.44
CA GLU A 74 5.03 2.49 3.89
C GLU A 74 3.64 2.91 4.37
N ASN A 75 2.58 2.37 3.72
CA ASN A 75 1.18 2.61 4.06
C ASN A 75 0.78 4.10 4.08
N GLY A 76 1.35 4.89 3.19
CA GLY A 76 1.01 6.31 3.09
C GLY A 76 2.04 7.25 3.70
N ALA A 77 3.09 6.73 4.36
CA ALA A 77 4.08 7.58 5.02
C ALA A 77 4.91 8.43 4.04
N GLY A 78 5.01 8.03 2.78
CA GLY A 78 5.68 8.84 1.77
C GLY A 78 5.33 8.45 0.35
N ILE A 79 5.81 9.27 -0.59
CA ILE A 79 5.72 9.03 -2.03
C ILE A 79 7.11 9.05 -2.67
N TYR A 80 7.29 8.18 -3.66
CA TYR A 80 8.49 8.15 -4.51
C TYR A 80 8.13 8.58 -5.92
N ASP A 81 8.82 9.63 -6.42
CA ASP A 81 8.69 10.14 -7.79
C ASP A 81 9.78 9.53 -8.67
N PRO A 82 9.43 8.63 -9.60
CA PRO A 82 10.41 7.95 -10.45
C PRO A 82 11.02 8.86 -11.52
N VAL A 83 10.35 9.95 -11.88
CA VAL A 83 10.83 10.86 -12.93
C VAL A 83 11.92 11.79 -12.40
N ASN A 84 11.71 12.33 -11.20
CA ASN A 84 12.66 13.26 -10.57
C ASN A 84 13.60 12.56 -9.57
N TYR A 85 13.45 11.26 -9.36
CA TYR A 85 14.17 10.46 -8.37
C TYR A 85 14.10 11.09 -6.98
N GLN A 86 12.88 11.38 -6.52
CA GLN A 86 12.65 12.05 -5.24
C GLN A 86 11.82 11.16 -4.31
N PHE A 87 12.27 11.09 -3.06
CA PHE A 87 11.54 10.47 -1.96
C PHE A 87 11.02 11.61 -1.06
N MET A 88 9.71 11.68 -0.89
CA MET A 88 9.03 12.72 -0.14
C MET A 88 8.20 12.11 0.97
N SER A 89 8.45 12.51 2.21
CA SER A 89 7.64 12.10 3.36
C SER A 89 6.35 12.91 3.42
N LEU A 90 5.31 12.34 4.02
CA LEU A 90 4.14 13.10 4.41
C LEU A 90 4.58 14.23 5.36
N PRO A 91 4.03 15.45 5.23
CA PRO A 91 4.41 16.58 6.11
C PRO A 91 4.20 16.28 7.60
N GLU A 92 3.22 15.45 7.94
CA GLU A 92 2.93 15.04 9.31
C GLU A 92 4.01 14.13 9.90
N ILE A 93 4.76 13.40 9.09
CA ILE A 93 5.82 12.49 9.55
C ILE A 93 6.89 13.23 10.35
N ASP A 94 7.29 14.42 9.90
CA ASP A 94 8.33 15.21 10.56
C ASP A 94 7.97 15.57 12.01
N GLN A 95 6.67 15.66 12.31
CA GLN A 95 6.16 15.94 13.66
C GLN A 95 6.24 14.73 14.60
N HIS A 96 6.32 13.51 14.04
CA HIS A 96 6.31 12.25 14.79
C HIS A 96 7.69 11.58 14.92
N LEU A 97 8.74 12.08 14.25
CA LEU A 97 10.03 11.41 14.15
C LEU A 97 10.66 11.06 15.52
N ASN A 98 10.60 11.97 16.49
CA ASN A 98 11.21 11.73 17.81
C ASN A 98 10.44 10.66 18.61
N GLY A 99 9.11 10.70 18.58
CA GLY A 99 8.29 9.71 19.27
C GLY A 99 8.37 8.32 18.61
N PHE A 100 8.51 8.27 17.30
CA PHE A 100 8.59 7.01 16.58
C PHE A 100 9.93 6.29 16.80
N ALA A 101 11.02 7.03 17.03
CA ALA A 101 12.30 6.44 17.44
C ALA A 101 12.20 5.73 18.80
N GLU A 102 11.45 6.29 19.76
CA GLU A 102 11.19 5.66 21.06
C GLU A 102 10.32 4.41 20.92
N VAL A 103 9.30 4.43 20.04
CA VAL A 103 8.49 3.27 19.69
C VAL A 103 9.37 2.15 19.14
N THR A 104 10.27 2.46 18.19
CA THR A 104 11.19 1.48 17.60
C THR A 104 12.06 0.83 18.67
N THR A 105 12.73 1.65 19.50
CA THR A 105 13.58 1.16 20.59
C THR A 105 12.80 0.26 21.54
N ARG A 106 11.59 0.65 21.93
CA ARG A 106 10.76 -0.15 22.84
C ARG A 106 10.41 -1.53 22.26
N ILE A 107 10.02 -1.60 20.99
CA ILE A 107 9.73 -2.89 20.33
C ILE A 107 11.01 -3.73 20.22
N GLU A 108 12.14 -3.11 19.91
CA GLU A 108 13.43 -3.80 19.79
C GLU A 108 13.86 -4.40 21.12
N GLU A 109 13.83 -3.61 22.21
CA GLU A 109 14.25 -4.03 23.55
C GLU A 109 13.33 -5.07 24.20
N THR A 110 12.10 -5.20 23.72
CA THR A 110 11.12 -6.16 24.25
C THR A 110 10.89 -7.33 23.29
N LEU A 111 10.08 -7.12 22.25
CA LEU A 111 9.60 -8.20 21.40
C LEU A 111 10.67 -8.79 20.48
N VAL A 112 11.63 -7.96 20.01
CA VAL A 112 12.71 -8.46 19.13
C VAL A 112 13.79 -9.17 19.94
N GLN A 113 14.25 -8.61 21.07
CA GLN A 113 15.25 -9.25 21.95
C GLN A 113 14.74 -10.57 22.52
N ASP A 114 13.45 -10.65 22.86
CA ASP A 114 12.81 -11.88 23.32
C ASP A 114 12.52 -12.87 22.17
N LYS A 115 12.90 -12.54 20.92
CA LYS A 115 12.69 -13.35 19.72
C LYS A 115 11.23 -13.71 19.45
N ILE A 116 10.33 -12.85 19.85
CA ILE A 116 8.89 -12.98 19.57
C ILE A 116 8.59 -12.52 18.14
N VAL A 117 9.24 -11.43 17.71
CA VAL A 117 9.07 -10.84 16.39
C VAL A 117 10.41 -10.47 15.75
N TYR A 118 10.38 -10.18 14.44
CA TYR A 118 11.47 -9.52 13.73
C TYR A 118 10.91 -8.39 12.87
N PHE A 119 11.74 -7.37 12.60
CA PHE A 119 11.38 -6.24 11.75
C PHE A 119 11.48 -6.59 10.27
N GLN A 120 10.57 -6.05 9.46
CA GLN A 120 10.78 -5.91 8.03
C GLN A 120 11.90 -4.90 7.78
N PRO A 121 12.97 -5.27 7.06
CA PRO A 121 14.06 -4.34 6.80
C PRO A 121 13.68 -3.25 5.78
N GLY A 122 14.38 -2.10 5.87
CA GLY A 122 14.32 -1.04 4.87
C GLY A 122 13.23 0.00 5.07
N LYS A 123 12.43 -0.09 6.12
CA LYS A 123 11.45 0.96 6.48
C LYS A 123 12.09 2.10 7.25
N ILE A 124 11.59 3.30 7.05
CA ILE A 124 12.12 4.54 7.63
C ILE A 124 11.07 5.24 8.51
N HIS A 125 9.81 5.24 8.09
CA HIS A 125 8.73 6.01 8.70
C HIS A 125 7.70 5.16 9.43
N SER A 126 7.76 3.86 9.25
CA SER A 126 6.87 2.89 9.88
C SER A 126 7.63 1.64 10.29
N LEU A 127 7.00 0.78 11.11
CA LEU A 127 7.53 -0.55 11.38
C LEU A 127 6.55 -1.59 10.86
N THR A 128 7.08 -2.71 10.40
CA THR A 128 6.30 -3.94 10.22
C THR A 128 7.00 -5.03 10.99
N ILE A 129 6.26 -5.73 11.84
CA ILE A 129 6.74 -6.84 12.62
C ILE A 129 6.08 -8.14 12.16
N PHE A 130 6.91 -9.16 11.98
CA PHE A 130 6.51 -10.52 11.69
C PHE A 130 6.75 -11.40 12.90
N PRO A 131 5.89 -12.36 13.21
CA PRO A 131 6.16 -13.34 14.29
C PRO A 131 7.32 -14.28 13.91
N VAL A 132 8.17 -14.61 14.88
CA VAL A 132 9.24 -15.62 14.70
C VAL A 132 8.65 -17.02 14.61
N ASP A 133 7.73 -17.33 15.51
CA ASP A 133 6.93 -18.56 15.48
C ASP A 133 5.51 -18.24 14.97
N PRO A 134 4.73 -19.24 14.53
CA PRO A 134 3.38 -19.02 14.03
C PRO A 134 2.41 -18.63 15.15
N ILE A 135 2.64 -17.47 15.75
CA ILE A 135 1.69 -16.78 16.61
C ILE A 135 0.58 -16.23 15.70
N ARG A 136 -0.67 -16.30 16.15
CA ARG A 136 -1.77 -15.65 15.44
C ARG A 136 -1.51 -14.14 15.37
N VAL A 137 -1.71 -13.54 14.21
CA VAL A 137 -1.45 -12.12 14.00
C VAL A 137 -2.24 -11.25 15.00
N GLN A 138 -3.44 -11.69 15.42
CA GLN A 138 -4.24 -11.02 16.46
C GLN A 138 -3.51 -10.90 17.80
N GLU A 139 -2.67 -11.87 18.16
CA GLU A 139 -1.88 -11.85 19.40
C GLU A 139 -0.77 -10.80 19.33
N LEU A 140 -0.24 -10.52 18.12
CA LEU A 140 0.78 -9.48 17.94
C LEU A 140 0.30 -8.10 18.36
N LYS A 141 -0.97 -7.78 18.11
CA LYS A 141 -1.51 -6.46 18.50
C LYS A 141 -1.55 -6.29 20.00
N GLU A 142 -1.98 -7.32 20.73
CA GLU A 142 -2.02 -7.30 22.18
C GLU A 142 -0.61 -7.21 22.78
N LEU A 143 0.31 -8.05 22.32
CA LEU A 143 1.72 -8.03 22.75
C LEU A 143 2.39 -6.69 22.46
N THR A 144 2.15 -6.12 21.28
CA THR A 144 2.68 -4.82 20.87
C THR A 144 2.11 -3.70 21.76
N THR A 145 0.80 -3.71 22.01
CA THR A 145 0.14 -2.73 22.89
C THR A 145 0.71 -2.81 24.31
N GLN A 146 0.91 -4.01 24.86
CA GLN A 146 1.51 -4.20 26.19
C GLN A 146 2.97 -3.71 26.22
N ALA A 147 3.77 -4.03 25.20
CA ALA A 147 5.16 -3.62 25.10
C ALA A 147 5.30 -2.08 25.00
N LEU A 148 4.45 -1.44 24.22
CA LEU A 148 4.47 0.01 24.01
C LEU A 148 3.94 0.78 25.23
N GLY A 149 2.95 0.24 25.98
CA GLY A 149 2.32 0.96 27.08
C GLY A 149 1.76 2.33 26.64
N PRO A 150 2.15 3.44 27.30
CA PRO A 150 1.66 4.78 26.93
C PRO A 150 2.04 5.23 25.50
N LEU A 151 3.11 4.68 24.91
CA LEU A 151 3.53 5.00 23.54
C LEU A 151 2.50 4.54 22.50
N THR A 152 1.58 3.64 22.84
CA THR A 152 0.48 3.21 21.97
C THR A 152 -0.38 4.39 21.47
N GLU A 153 -0.46 5.47 22.25
CA GLU A 153 -1.19 6.68 21.85
C GLU A 153 -0.55 7.42 20.67
N GLN A 154 0.73 7.15 20.38
CA GLN A 154 1.49 7.79 19.30
C GLN A 154 1.42 7.02 17.98
N VAL A 155 0.82 5.83 17.98
CA VAL A 155 0.81 4.94 16.81
C VAL A 155 -0.58 4.42 16.48
N ASP A 156 -0.75 4.01 15.24
CA ASP A 156 -1.85 3.19 14.78
C ASP A 156 -1.33 1.79 14.45
N LEU A 157 -2.07 0.76 14.91
CA LEU A 157 -1.73 -0.65 14.73
C LEU A 157 -2.68 -1.26 13.68
N ALA A 158 -2.15 -1.61 12.53
CA ALA A 158 -2.91 -2.15 11.41
C ALA A 158 -2.44 -3.56 11.04
N TYR A 159 -3.39 -4.50 10.96
CA TYR A 159 -3.10 -5.85 10.49
C TYR A 159 -2.92 -5.92 8.98
N SER A 160 -1.99 -6.76 8.55
CA SER A 160 -1.97 -7.39 7.26
C SER A 160 -2.12 -8.91 7.46
N THR A 161 -2.16 -9.67 6.39
CA THR A 161 -2.41 -11.13 6.44
C THR A 161 -1.40 -11.87 7.32
N SER A 162 -0.13 -11.46 7.30
CA SER A 162 1.00 -12.17 7.92
C SER A 162 1.75 -11.35 8.97
N CYS A 163 1.41 -10.06 9.15
CA CYS A 163 2.20 -9.12 9.94
C CYS A 163 1.34 -8.05 10.60
N LEU A 164 1.96 -7.31 11.52
CA LEU A 164 1.40 -6.10 12.13
C LEU A 164 2.21 -4.89 11.67
N ASN A 165 1.51 -3.90 11.13
CA ASN A 165 2.08 -2.60 10.80
C ASN A 165 1.89 -1.65 11.99
N ILE A 166 2.95 -0.96 12.38
CA ILE A 166 2.99 0.08 13.41
C ILE A 166 3.26 1.39 12.66
N LEU A 167 2.25 2.23 12.56
CA LEU A 167 2.29 3.48 11.80
C LEU A 167 2.30 4.67 12.76
N PRO A 168 2.94 5.79 12.44
CA PRO A 168 2.71 7.04 13.18
C PRO A 168 1.22 7.38 13.20
N ARG A 169 0.73 7.90 14.32
CA ARG A 169 -0.68 8.20 14.53
C ARG A 169 -1.25 9.03 13.38
N GLY A 170 -2.34 8.53 12.80
CA GLY A 170 -3.08 9.20 11.75
C GLY A 170 -2.42 9.14 10.36
N VAL A 171 -1.38 8.32 10.16
CA VAL A 171 -0.81 8.02 8.85
C VAL A 171 -1.48 6.77 8.29
N ASP A 172 -2.01 6.86 7.07
CA ASP A 172 -2.65 5.77 6.35
C ASP A 172 -2.55 5.94 4.83
N LYS A 173 -2.93 4.92 4.07
CA LYS A 173 -2.91 4.93 2.59
C LYS A 173 -3.80 6.03 1.99
N GLY A 174 -4.87 6.44 2.66
CA GLY A 174 -5.76 7.52 2.22
C GLY A 174 -5.08 8.89 2.28
N LYS A 175 -4.35 9.17 3.36
CA LYS A 175 -3.53 10.39 3.45
C LYS A 175 -2.40 10.40 2.42
N GLY A 176 -1.74 9.25 2.24
CA GLY A 176 -0.75 9.10 1.17
C GLY A 176 -1.34 9.39 -0.20
N LEU A 177 -2.55 8.89 -0.49
CA LEU A 177 -3.24 9.16 -1.76
C LEU A 177 -3.63 10.64 -1.90
N THR A 178 -4.08 11.28 -0.83
CA THR A 178 -4.39 12.72 -0.85
C THR A 178 -3.14 13.53 -1.18
N PHE A 179 -2.03 13.24 -0.53
CA PHE A 179 -0.75 13.88 -0.81
C PHE A 179 -0.27 13.64 -2.25
N LEU A 180 -0.43 12.42 -2.77
CA LEU A 180 -0.13 12.10 -4.17
C LEU A 180 -1.01 12.93 -5.12
N ALA A 181 -2.34 12.93 -4.92
CA ALA A 181 -3.31 13.61 -5.76
C ALA A 181 -2.98 15.10 -5.92
N ASP A 182 -2.63 15.77 -4.81
CA ASP A 182 -2.21 17.18 -4.80
C ASP A 182 -0.93 17.42 -5.64
N LYS A 183 0.00 16.46 -5.66
CA LYS A 183 1.25 16.58 -6.41
C LYS A 183 1.07 16.38 -7.92
N ILE A 184 0.16 15.51 -8.33
CA ILE A 184 0.00 15.13 -9.75
C ILE A 184 -1.17 15.85 -10.44
N ASN A 185 -1.99 16.60 -9.70
CA ASN A 185 -3.19 17.29 -10.21
C ASN A 185 -4.18 16.34 -10.93
N ILE A 186 -4.35 15.13 -10.42
CA ILE A 186 -5.40 14.21 -10.84
C ILE A 186 -6.40 14.09 -9.68
N PRO A 187 -7.66 14.53 -9.87
CA PRO A 187 -8.69 14.39 -8.85
C PRO A 187 -8.94 12.93 -8.49
N MET A 188 -9.18 12.64 -7.22
CA MET A 188 -9.44 11.27 -6.75
C MET A 188 -10.69 10.64 -7.38
N GLU A 189 -11.66 11.45 -7.79
CA GLU A 189 -12.82 11.00 -8.57
C GLU A 189 -12.49 10.42 -9.95
N ASN A 190 -11.29 10.71 -10.47
CA ASN A 190 -10.73 10.15 -11.71
C ASN A 190 -9.73 9.02 -11.45
N MET A 191 -9.78 8.40 -10.27
CA MET A 191 -8.91 7.30 -9.90
C MET A 191 -9.70 5.99 -9.73
N LEU A 192 -9.08 4.88 -10.14
CA LEU A 192 -9.49 3.53 -9.78
C LEU A 192 -8.52 3.00 -8.73
N GLY A 193 -9.02 2.71 -7.53
CA GLY A 193 -8.29 2.05 -6.46
C GLY A 193 -8.53 0.54 -6.45
N ILE A 194 -7.47 -0.27 -6.31
CA ILE A 194 -7.57 -1.72 -6.16
C ILE A 194 -6.79 -2.16 -4.93
N GLY A 195 -7.48 -2.79 -3.97
CA GLY A 195 -6.92 -3.25 -2.70
C GLY A 195 -7.64 -4.50 -2.19
N ASP A 196 -7.10 -5.16 -1.18
CA ASP A 196 -7.62 -6.43 -0.67
C ASP A 196 -7.81 -6.49 0.85
N SER A 197 -7.25 -5.56 1.60
CA SER A 197 -7.17 -5.63 3.06
C SER A 197 -7.61 -4.35 3.78
N ASP A 198 -7.77 -4.41 5.10
CA ASP A 198 -8.25 -3.27 5.90
C ASP A 198 -7.35 -2.04 5.81
N VAL A 199 -6.05 -2.21 5.54
CA VAL A 199 -5.12 -1.08 5.34
C VAL A 199 -5.41 -0.30 4.06
N ASP A 200 -6.20 -0.87 3.13
CA ASP A 200 -6.60 -0.25 1.87
C ASP A 200 -7.88 0.57 1.99
N LEU A 201 -8.73 0.27 2.98
CA LEU A 201 -10.01 0.96 3.18
C LEU A 201 -9.91 2.49 3.14
N PRO A 202 -8.87 3.12 3.76
CA PRO A 202 -8.76 4.58 3.74
C PRO A 202 -8.64 5.16 2.32
N PHE A 203 -7.87 4.53 1.41
CA PHE A 203 -7.73 5.06 0.06
C PHE A 203 -8.86 4.61 -0.88
N LEU A 204 -9.39 3.39 -0.70
CA LEU A 204 -10.50 2.88 -1.51
C LEU A 204 -11.79 3.71 -1.34
N LYS A 205 -11.99 4.32 -0.16
CA LYS A 205 -13.14 5.21 0.12
C LYS A 205 -13.02 6.59 -0.50
N LEU A 206 -11.82 7.00 -0.97
CA LEU A 206 -11.57 8.33 -1.51
C LEU A 206 -11.62 8.38 -3.03
N VAL A 207 -11.40 7.25 -3.71
CA VAL A 207 -11.34 7.17 -5.16
C VAL A 207 -12.74 7.16 -5.80
N GLY A 208 -12.83 7.60 -7.05
CA GLY A 208 -14.10 7.59 -7.79
C GLY A 208 -14.56 6.21 -8.19
N HIS A 209 -13.64 5.26 -8.38
CA HIS A 209 -13.91 3.85 -8.65
C HIS A 209 -13.05 2.97 -7.75
N SER A 210 -13.63 1.92 -7.20
CA SER A 210 -12.91 1.00 -6.32
C SER A 210 -13.22 -0.45 -6.64
N ALA A 211 -12.21 -1.31 -6.53
CA ALA A 211 -12.36 -2.73 -6.79
C ALA A 211 -11.47 -3.58 -5.87
N ALA A 212 -11.81 -4.85 -5.76
CA ALA A 212 -11.03 -5.84 -5.03
C ALA A 212 -10.94 -7.16 -5.82
N PRO A 213 -9.81 -7.88 -5.75
CA PRO A 213 -9.74 -9.26 -6.19
C PRO A 213 -10.56 -10.16 -5.26
N SER A 214 -10.89 -11.39 -5.70
CA SER A 214 -11.76 -12.30 -4.93
C SER A 214 -11.19 -12.74 -3.57
N ASN A 215 -9.88 -12.63 -3.37
CA ASN A 215 -9.22 -12.87 -2.07
C ASN A 215 -9.35 -11.69 -1.10
N GLY A 216 -9.84 -10.53 -1.54
CA GLY A 216 -10.08 -9.39 -0.66
C GLY A 216 -10.94 -9.78 0.54
N ASN A 217 -10.67 -9.18 1.71
CA ASN A 217 -11.42 -9.47 2.92
C ASN A 217 -12.87 -8.93 2.84
N SER A 218 -13.74 -9.33 3.79
CA SER A 218 -15.15 -8.94 3.80
C SER A 218 -15.34 -7.43 3.87
N ASN A 219 -14.54 -6.72 4.70
CA ASN A 219 -14.68 -5.27 4.88
C ASN A 219 -14.40 -4.50 3.59
N VAL A 220 -13.41 -4.95 2.82
CA VAL A 220 -13.09 -4.35 1.51
C VAL A 220 -14.21 -4.64 0.52
N LYS A 221 -14.66 -5.90 0.42
CA LYS A 221 -15.73 -6.31 -0.52
C LYS A 221 -17.06 -5.60 -0.27
N GLU A 222 -17.33 -5.21 0.97
CA GLU A 222 -18.56 -4.46 1.31
C GLU A 222 -18.58 -3.04 0.78
N ILE A 223 -17.40 -2.42 0.53
CA ILE A 223 -17.32 -1.00 0.16
C ILE A 223 -16.94 -0.76 -1.30
N VAL A 224 -16.33 -1.74 -1.99
CA VAL A 224 -15.88 -1.56 -3.36
C VAL A 224 -17.01 -1.67 -4.37
N GLU A 225 -16.88 -0.96 -5.49
CA GLU A 225 -17.84 -0.98 -6.60
C GLU A 225 -17.86 -2.34 -7.31
N TYR A 226 -16.70 -3.00 -7.42
CA TYR A 226 -16.56 -4.27 -8.12
C TYR A 226 -15.62 -5.23 -7.41
N THR A 227 -16.00 -6.49 -7.32
CA THR A 227 -15.16 -7.60 -6.88
C THR A 227 -14.99 -8.60 -8.01
N SER A 228 -13.75 -8.94 -8.39
CA SER A 228 -13.50 -9.96 -9.42
C SER A 228 -13.81 -11.38 -8.94
N GLU A 229 -13.97 -12.30 -9.87
CA GLU A 229 -14.14 -13.74 -9.57
C GLU A 229 -12.80 -14.41 -9.28
N ALA A 230 -11.72 -13.95 -9.94
CA ALA A 230 -10.35 -14.44 -9.73
C ALA A 230 -9.63 -13.68 -8.61
N PRO A 231 -8.65 -14.33 -7.93
CA PRO A 231 -7.81 -13.70 -6.92
C PRO A 231 -6.63 -12.94 -7.55
N THR A 232 -5.99 -12.08 -6.76
CA THR A 232 -4.69 -11.46 -6.99
C THR A 232 -4.50 -10.95 -8.43
N SER A 233 -3.41 -11.30 -9.09
CA SER A 233 -3.05 -10.79 -10.43
C SER A 233 -4.07 -11.14 -11.53
N GLU A 234 -4.72 -12.30 -11.45
CA GLU A 234 -5.83 -12.62 -12.38
C GLU A 234 -7.05 -11.76 -12.09
N GLY A 235 -7.36 -11.51 -10.81
CA GLY A 235 -8.42 -10.58 -10.41
C GLY A 235 -8.16 -9.16 -10.92
N VAL A 236 -6.90 -8.69 -10.89
CA VAL A 236 -6.55 -7.39 -11.49
C VAL A 236 -6.86 -7.36 -12.99
N ARG A 237 -6.58 -8.44 -13.75
CA ARG A 237 -6.92 -8.51 -15.18
C ARG A 237 -8.41 -8.42 -15.42
N GLU A 238 -9.22 -9.13 -14.62
CA GLU A 238 -10.69 -9.06 -14.69
C GLU A 238 -11.18 -7.65 -14.36
N ILE A 239 -10.67 -7.02 -13.30
CA ILE A 239 -11.01 -5.65 -12.91
C ILE A 239 -10.72 -4.68 -14.06
N LEU A 240 -9.50 -4.74 -14.62
CA LEU A 240 -9.12 -3.87 -15.74
C LEU A 240 -10.00 -4.10 -16.98
N THR A 241 -10.46 -5.31 -17.21
CA THR A 241 -11.41 -5.66 -18.31
C THR A 241 -12.81 -5.11 -17.99
N HIS A 242 -13.28 -5.25 -16.76
CA HIS A 242 -14.58 -4.74 -16.31
C HIS A 242 -14.72 -3.23 -16.51
N PHE A 243 -13.66 -2.47 -16.21
CA PHE A 243 -13.61 -1.02 -16.42
C PHE A 243 -13.20 -0.62 -17.85
N GLU A 244 -13.16 -1.56 -18.80
CA GLU A 244 -12.83 -1.36 -20.23
C GLU A 244 -11.43 -0.72 -20.46
N LEU A 245 -10.49 -0.92 -19.53
CA LEU A 245 -9.15 -0.34 -19.57
C LEU A 245 -8.16 -1.21 -20.37
N ILE A 246 -8.50 -2.46 -20.54
CA ILE A 246 -7.77 -3.44 -21.39
C ILE A 246 -8.76 -4.28 -22.21
N LYS A 247 -8.26 -4.92 -23.27
CA LYS A 247 -8.99 -5.88 -24.10
C LYS A 247 -8.60 -7.30 -23.77
#